data_4f3d72f5910e5a391cbca13a0a327ce0
#
_entry.id   4f3d72f5910e5a391cbca13a0a327ce0
#
_cell.length_a   1.000
_cell.length_b   1.000
_cell.length_c   1.000
_cell.angle_alpha   90.00
_cell.angle_beta   90.00
_cell.angle_gamma   90.00
#
_symmetry.space_group_name_H-M   'P 1'
#
loop_
_entity.id
_entity.type
_entity.pdbx_description
1 polymer ?
#
loop_
_entity_poly.entity_id
_entity_poly.type
_entity_poly.pdbx_seq_one_letter_code
_entity_poly.pdbx_strand_id
1 'polypeptide(L)'
;NNLSDAASSIVGLVGVKMAEKPADKDHPFGHGRIEYIAALIVAFLVMEVGFTFFKSAIAKVREPEELHFQAVSMLILFLSVAVKLWMGVFNKNLGKRINSQVMMATAADSMGDVITTGATIASVLFFYFTGINIDGYVGLGVSLVVMWAGIGIAKDTLEPLIGAPVDPQVYKKISDFVEKYDGILGSHDLIVHNYGPGRSMASIHAEVPNDVNIETSHEVIDRVEREALEQLGIMLVIHMDPVETKDEHVLEAKEKVEKVLRAMDPKLSIHDFRMVPGTDQINLIFDLVVPFEYDQKKQDHIRSAIMGVLQIVDPRYQCVITVERSYVASAKEGV
;
A
#
# COMPACT_ATOMS: atom_id res chain seq x y z
N ASN A 1 -21.00 -25.06 2.93
CA ASN A 1 -20.85 -23.65 2.55
C ASN A 1 -21.59 -22.69 3.49
N ASN A 2 -22.89 -22.90 3.78
CA ASN A 2 -23.67 -21.99 4.64
C ASN A 2 -23.04 -21.74 6.02
N LEU A 3 -22.33 -22.70 6.60
CA LEU A 3 -21.64 -22.53 7.87
C LEU A 3 -20.40 -21.65 7.71
N SER A 4 -19.66 -21.83 6.63
CA SER A 4 -18.49 -21.00 6.29
C SER A 4 -18.89 -19.55 6.00
N ASP A 5 -19.98 -19.34 5.25
CA ASP A 5 -20.55 -18.01 4.95
C ASP A 5 -21.01 -17.29 6.22
N ALA A 6 -21.65 -18.02 7.14
CA ALA A 6 -22.04 -17.49 8.44
C ALA A 6 -20.80 -17.13 9.28
N ALA A 7 -19.77 -17.98 9.25
CA ALA A 7 -18.51 -17.73 9.96
C ALA A 7 -17.80 -16.50 9.40
N SER A 8 -17.65 -16.36 8.09
CA SER A 8 -17.05 -15.17 7.43
C SER A 8 -17.78 -13.88 7.83
N SER A 9 -19.13 -13.92 7.81
CA SER A 9 -19.96 -12.77 8.18
C SER A 9 -19.81 -12.39 9.66
N ILE A 10 -19.76 -13.38 10.56
CA ILE A 10 -19.58 -13.16 12.00
C ILE A 10 -18.18 -12.60 12.26
N VAL A 11 -17.14 -13.20 11.68
CA VAL A 11 -15.75 -12.74 11.81
C VAL A 11 -15.63 -11.31 11.30
N GLY A 12 -16.23 -10.98 10.15
CA GLY A 12 -16.25 -9.64 9.59
C GLY A 12 -16.90 -8.63 10.53
N LEU A 13 -18.10 -8.92 11.03
CA LEU A 13 -18.84 -8.04 11.95
C LEU A 13 -18.10 -7.83 13.27
N VAL A 14 -17.62 -8.91 13.88
CA VAL A 14 -16.87 -8.85 15.15
C VAL A 14 -15.55 -8.11 14.93
N GLY A 15 -14.83 -8.38 13.84
CA GLY A 15 -13.57 -7.73 13.49
C GLY A 15 -13.73 -6.23 13.35
N VAL A 16 -14.70 -5.75 12.58
CA VAL A 16 -15.00 -4.32 12.45
C VAL A 16 -15.36 -3.70 13.79
N LYS A 17 -16.27 -4.33 14.54
CA LYS A 17 -16.68 -3.82 15.86
C LYS A 17 -15.54 -3.74 16.87
N MET A 18 -14.62 -4.71 16.83
CA MET A 18 -13.43 -4.67 17.68
C MET A 18 -12.42 -3.62 17.22
N ALA A 19 -12.29 -3.42 15.91
CA ALA A 19 -11.40 -2.41 15.34
C ALA A 19 -11.82 -0.96 15.67
N GLU A 20 -13.13 -0.72 15.87
CA GLU A 20 -13.68 0.57 16.29
C GLU A 20 -13.30 0.95 17.73
N LYS A 21 -12.90 -0.02 18.56
CA LYS A 21 -12.55 0.24 19.96
C LYS A 21 -11.43 1.29 20.04
N PRO A 22 -11.59 2.34 20.87
CA PRO A 22 -10.58 3.38 21.02
C PRO A 22 -9.29 2.84 21.64
N ALA A 23 -8.26 3.66 21.64
CA ALA A 23 -7.01 3.39 22.35
C ALA A 23 -7.26 3.15 23.83
N ASP A 24 -6.53 2.21 24.41
CA ASP A 24 -6.50 1.90 25.82
C ASP A 24 -5.04 1.70 26.29
N LYS A 25 -4.85 1.38 27.57
CA LYS A 25 -3.51 1.22 28.18
C LYS A 25 -2.67 0.09 27.54
N ASP A 26 -3.33 -0.95 27.03
CA ASP A 26 -2.68 -2.11 26.43
C ASP A 26 -2.46 -1.91 24.92
N HIS A 27 -3.29 -1.06 24.28
CA HIS A 27 -3.25 -0.72 22.86
C HIS A 27 -3.32 0.81 22.66
N PRO A 28 -2.23 1.54 22.91
CA PRO A 28 -2.22 3.02 22.90
C PRO A 28 -2.47 3.62 21.49
N PHE A 29 -2.24 2.85 20.43
CA PHE A 29 -2.55 3.26 19.06
C PHE A 29 -3.95 2.83 18.59
N GLY A 30 -4.77 2.25 19.48
CA GLY A 30 -6.09 1.73 19.19
C GLY A 30 -6.09 0.33 18.59
N HIS A 31 -7.27 -0.15 18.24
CA HIS A 31 -7.51 -1.54 17.84
C HIS A 31 -7.73 -1.72 16.34
N GLY A 32 -7.52 -0.69 15.52
CA GLY A 32 -7.86 -0.71 14.10
C GLY A 32 -7.22 -1.86 13.31
N ARG A 33 -6.01 -2.33 13.68
CA ARG A 33 -5.34 -3.48 13.03
C ARG A 33 -6.07 -4.81 13.21
N ILE A 34 -7.02 -4.91 14.16
CA ILE A 34 -7.86 -6.12 14.30
C ILE A 34 -8.67 -6.38 13.03
N GLU A 35 -9.01 -5.33 12.27
CA GLU A 35 -9.69 -5.49 10.98
C GLU A 35 -8.85 -6.29 9.97
N TYR A 36 -7.54 -6.06 9.92
CA TYR A 36 -6.64 -6.84 9.05
C TYR A 36 -6.58 -8.31 9.50
N ILE A 37 -6.56 -8.55 10.82
CA ILE A 37 -6.58 -9.93 11.35
C ILE A 37 -7.90 -10.62 10.98
N ALA A 38 -9.04 -9.93 11.10
CA ALA A 38 -10.34 -10.45 10.69
C ALA A 38 -10.39 -10.75 9.18
N ALA A 39 -9.88 -9.84 8.34
CA ALA A 39 -9.80 -10.04 6.90
C ALA A 39 -8.91 -11.24 6.53
N LEU A 40 -7.80 -11.44 7.25
CA LEU A 40 -6.93 -12.60 7.07
C LEU A 40 -7.64 -13.91 7.43
N ILE A 41 -8.43 -13.93 8.52
CA ILE A 41 -9.25 -15.11 8.87
C ILE A 41 -10.25 -15.40 7.76
N VAL A 42 -10.93 -14.38 7.21
CA VAL A 42 -11.86 -14.57 6.08
C VAL A 42 -11.11 -15.10 4.86
N ALA A 43 -9.92 -14.61 4.54
CA ALA A 43 -9.10 -15.14 3.46
C ALA A 43 -8.77 -16.64 3.63
N PHE A 44 -8.46 -17.08 4.85
CA PHE A 44 -8.25 -18.49 5.15
C PHE A 44 -9.53 -19.32 4.98
N LEU A 45 -10.69 -18.80 5.35
CA LEU A 45 -11.98 -19.48 5.12
C LEU A 45 -12.24 -19.64 3.62
N VAL A 46 -11.98 -18.61 2.81
CA VAL A 46 -12.09 -18.69 1.33
C VAL A 46 -11.17 -19.77 0.76
N MET A 47 -9.92 -19.83 1.23
CA MET A 47 -8.96 -20.87 0.79
C MET A 47 -9.42 -22.27 1.21
N GLU A 48 -9.97 -22.44 2.40
CA GLU A 48 -10.51 -23.72 2.90
C GLU A 48 -11.68 -24.20 2.03
N VAL A 49 -12.62 -23.29 1.72
CA VAL A 49 -13.72 -23.57 0.79
C VAL A 49 -13.17 -24.00 -0.58
N GLY A 50 -12.23 -23.23 -1.16
CA GLY A 50 -11.58 -23.58 -2.43
C GLY A 50 -10.92 -24.97 -2.39
N PHE A 51 -10.23 -25.30 -1.30
CA PHE A 51 -9.58 -26.60 -1.13
C PHE A 51 -10.59 -27.74 -0.98
N THR A 52 -11.70 -27.50 -0.29
CA THR A 52 -12.79 -28.48 -0.17
C THR A 52 -13.45 -28.73 -1.52
N PHE A 53 -13.69 -27.67 -2.32
CA PHE A 53 -14.16 -27.79 -3.70
C PHE A 53 -13.19 -28.57 -4.57
N PHE A 54 -11.90 -28.32 -4.44
CA PHE A 54 -10.84 -29.05 -5.17
C PHE A 54 -10.90 -30.55 -4.90
N LYS A 55 -11.01 -30.94 -3.62
CA LYS A 55 -11.16 -32.37 -3.25
C LYS A 55 -12.43 -32.99 -3.82
N SER A 56 -13.55 -32.27 -3.73
CA SER A 56 -14.84 -32.73 -4.29
C SER A 56 -14.78 -32.86 -5.81
N ALA A 57 -14.14 -31.91 -6.50
CA ALA A 57 -13.97 -31.97 -7.96
C ALA A 57 -13.13 -33.17 -8.41
N ILE A 58 -12.05 -33.51 -7.68
CA ILE A 58 -11.25 -34.73 -7.95
C ILE A 58 -12.13 -35.98 -7.79
N ALA A 59 -12.95 -36.03 -6.74
CA ALA A 59 -13.86 -37.18 -6.55
C ALA A 59 -14.83 -37.31 -7.72
N LYS A 60 -15.45 -36.21 -8.18
CA LYS A 60 -16.38 -36.19 -9.33
C LYS A 60 -15.71 -36.50 -10.68
N VAL A 61 -14.41 -36.25 -10.83
CA VAL A 61 -13.66 -36.68 -12.02
C VAL A 61 -13.42 -38.20 -12.01
N ARG A 62 -13.17 -38.80 -10.82
CA ARG A 62 -12.95 -40.23 -10.67
C ARG A 62 -14.22 -41.04 -10.75
N GLU A 63 -15.27 -40.55 -10.11
CA GLU A 63 -16.59 -41.15 -10.03
C GLU A 63 -17.64 -40.10 -10.40
N PRO A 64 -17.95 -39.96 -11.71
CA PRO A 64 -18.90 -38.95 -12.16
C PRO A 64 -20.31 -39.21 -11.61
N GLU A 65 -20.86 -38.26 -10.88
CA GLU A 65 -22.25 -38.30 -10.41
C GLU A 65 -23.20 -38.00 -11.56
N GLU A 66 -24.38 -38.64 -11.53
CA GLU A 66 -25.45 -38.33 -12.48
C GLU A 66 -26.02 -36.92 -12.20
N LEU A 67 -25.92 -36.06 -13.20
CA LEU A 67 -26.50 -34.72 -13.12
C LEU A 67 -27.98 -34.76 -13.52
N HIS A 68 -28.84 -34.29 -12.63
CA HIS A 68 -30.29 -34.20 -12.91
C HIS A 68 -30.70 -32.73 -13.07
N PHE A 69 -31.24 -32.40 -14.24
CA PHE A 69 -31.84 -31.10 -14.46
C PHE A 69 -33.22 -31.03 -13.77
N GLN A 70 -33.34 -30.13 -12.79
CA GLN A 70 -34.59 -29.80 -12.14
C GLN A 70 -34.83 -28.30 -12.19
N ALA A 71 -35.91 -27.86 -12.81
CA ALA A 71 -36.23 -26.44 -13.03
C ALA A 71 -36.30 -25.63 -11.72
N VAL A 72 -36.86 -26.20 -10.64
CA VAL A 72 -36.94 -25.55 -9.34
C VAL A 72 -35.53 -25.32 -8.73
N SER A 73 -34.69 -26.37 -8.77
CA SER A 73 -33.29 -26.26 -8.28
C SER A 73 -32.51 -25.22 -9.07
N MET A 74 -32.66 -25.17 -10.39
CA MET A 74 -32.04 -24.18 -11.24
C MET A 74 -32.47 -22.75 -10.90
N LEU A 75 -33.78 -22.53 -10.68
CA LEU A 75 -34.29 -21.21 -10.25
C LEU A 75 -33.67 -20.76 -8.91
N ILE A 76 -33.56 -21.68 -7.94
CA ILE A 76 -32.95 -21.41 -6.64
C ILE A 76 -31.46 -21.03 -6.82
N LEU A 77 -30.72 -21.76 -7.66
CA LEU A 77 -29.31 -21.45 -7.95
C LEU A 77 -29.16 -20.10 -8.62
N PHE A 78 -30.00 -19.75 -9.61
CA PHE A 78 -29.98 -18.42 -10.22
C PHE A 78 -30.26 -17.29 -9.24
N LEU A 79 -31.26 -17.49 -8.35
CA LEU A 79 -31.59 -16.52 -7.31
C LEU A 79 -30.42 -16.35 -6.32
N SER A 80 -29.80 -17.47 -5.92
CA SER A 80 -28.61 -17.46 -5.06
C SER A 80 -27.48 -16.67 -5.69
N VAL A 81 -27.15 -16.91 -6.97
CA VAL A 81 -26.13 -16.16 -7.71
C VAL A 81 -26.46 -14.67 -7.74
N ALA A 82 -27.72 -14.30 -8.01
CA ALA A 82 -28.13 -12.89 -8.05
C ALA A 82 -27.92 -12.18 -6.69
N VAL A 83 -28.31 -12.84 -5.59
CA VAL A 83 -28.12 -12.30 -4.23
C VAL A 83 -26.63 -12.18 -3.88
N LYS A 84 -25.82 -13.22 -4.14
CA LYS A 84 -24.38 -13.22 -3.85
C LYS A 84 -23.64 -12.20 -4.72
N LEU A 85 -24.03 -12.02 -5.98
CA LEU A 85 -23.46 -10.99 -6.85
C LEU A 85 -23.77 -9.58 -6.31
N TRP A 86 -25.02 -9.34 -5.89
CA TRP A 86 -25.39 -8.07 -5.26
C TRP A 86 -24.58 -7.82 -3.99
N MET A 87 -24.46 -8.82 -3.11
CA MET A 87 -23.66 -8.72 -1.89
C MET A 87 -22.18 -8.45 -2.19
N GLY A 88 -21.59 -9.15 -3.16
CA GLY A 88 -20.21 -8.98 -3.56
C GLY A 88 -19.93 -7.56 -4.09
N VAL A 89 -20.79 -7.04 -4.97
CA VAL A 89 -20.68 -5.69 -5.49
C VAL A 89 -20.88 -4.64 -4.40
N PHE A 90 -21.88 -4.82 -3.54
CA PHE A 90 -22.15 -3.93 -2.41
C PHE A 90 -20.95 -3.84 -1.46
N ASN A 91 -20.44 -4.98 -0.97
CA ASN A 91 -19.30 -5.03 -0.07
C ASN A 91 -18.04 -4.47 -0.71
N LYS A 92 -17.78 -4.75 -2.01
CA LYS A 92 -16.64 -4.20 -2.74
C LYS A 92 -16.69 -2.66 -2.82
N ASN A 93 -17.84 -2.12 -3.17
CA ASN A 93 -18.00 -0.67 -3.31
C ASN A 93 -17.90 0.05 -1.96
N LEU A 94 -18.51 -0.52 -0.92
CA LEU A 94 -18.44 0.05 0.42
C LEU A 94 -17.02 -0.09 1.00
N GLY A 95 -16.41 -1.29 0.88
CA GLY A 95 -15.04 -1.56 1.32
C GLY A 95 -14.01 -0.60 0.72
N LYS A 96 -14.14 -0.31 -0.59
CA LYS A 96 -13.29 0.70 -1.24
C LYS A 96 -13.50 2.11 -0.68
N ARG A 97 -14.74 2.49 -0.37
CA ARG A 97 -15.05 3.84 0.14
C ARG A 97 -14.50 4.10 1.53
N ILE A 98 -14.54 3.09 2.41
CA ILE A 98 -14.10 3.19 3.80
C ILE A 98 -12.73 2.55 4.04
N ASN A 99 -12.06 2.10 2.97
CA ASN A 99 -10.76 1.41 3.00
C ASN A 99 -10.75 0.20 3.94
N SER A 100 -11.82 -0.59 3.95
CA SER A 100 -11.99 -1.77 4.82
C SER A 100 -11.53 -3.04 4.13
N GLN A 101 -10.48 -3.66 4.64
CA GLN A 101 -9.95 -4.93 4.13
C GLN A 101 -10.90 -6.10 4.41
N VAL A 102 -11.59 -6.09 5.54
CA VAL A 102 -12.58 -7.14 5.87
C VAL A 102 -13.76 -7.12 4.90
N MET A 103 -14.23 -5.94 4.50
CA MET A 103 -15.31 -5.85 3.51
C MET A 103 -14.83 -6.27 2.11
N MET A 104 -13.59 -6.00 1.76
CA MET A 104 -12.99 -6.48 0.51
C MET A 104 -12.87 -8.02 0.51
N ALA A 105 -12.45 -8.61 1.64
CA ALA A 105 -12.39 -10.06 1.81
C ALA A 105 -13.79 -10.71 1.70
N THR A 106 -14.80 -10.14 2.37
CA THR A 106 -16.20 -10.60 2.28
C THR A 106 -16.79 -10.46 0.86
N ALA A 107 -16.38 -9.41 0.13
CA ALA A 107 -16.77 -9.24 -1.27
C ALA A 107 -16.18 -10.35 -2.15
N ALA A 108 -14.90 -10.71 -1.94
CA ALA A 108 -14.27 -11.78 -2.69
C ALA A 108 -14.83 -13.17 -2.35
N ASP A 109 -15.18 -13.42 -1.08
CA ASP A 109 -15.92 -14.61 -0.64
C ASP A 109 -17.25 -14.76 -1.43
N SER A 110 -18.08 -13.70 -1.42
CA SER A 110 -19.35 -13.68 -2.18
C SER A 110 -19.13 -13.87 -3.69
N MET A 111 -18.05 -13.32 -4.27
CA MET A 111 -17.72 -13.51 -5.68
C MET A 111 -17.22 -14.93 -5.97
N GLY A 112 -16.49 -15.54 -5.05
CA GLY A 112 -16.12 -16.96 -5.12
C GLY A 112 -17.36 -17.86 -5.23
N ASP A 113 -18.39 -17.57 -4.43
CA ASP A 113 -19.68 -18.29 -4.50
C ASP A 113 -20.42 -18.08 -5.83
N VAL A 114 -20.40 -16.87 -6.37
CA VAL A 114 -20.95 -16.58 -7.71
C VAL A 114 -20.25 -17.42 -8.76
N ILE A 115 -18.94 -17.51 -8.72
CA ILE A 115 -18.13 -18.28 -9.70
C ILE A 115 -18.42 -19.79 -9.54
N THR A 116 -18.42 -20.32 -8.31
CA THR A 116 -18.63 -21.76 -8.06
C THR A 116 -20.07 -22.18 -8.42
N THR A 117 -21.08 -21.42 -8.01
CA THR A 117 -22.49 -21.71 -8.32
C THR A 117 -22.76 -21.49 -9.81
N GLY A 118 -22.19 -20.45 -10.42
CA GLY A 118 -22.30 -20.20 -11.87
C GLY A 118 -21.68 -21.33 -12.70
N ALA A 119 -20.54 -21.85 -12.28
CA ALA A 119 -19.92 -23.01 -12.91
C ALA A 119 -20.77 -24.27 -12.81
N THR A 120 -21.39 -24.52 -11.65
CA THR A 120 -22.35 -25.63 -11.47
C THR A 120 -23.53 -25.48 -12.40
N ILE A 121 -24.15 -24.28 -12.49
CA ILE A 121 -25.23 -24.00 -13.43
C ILE A 121 -24.80 -24.29 -14.87
N ALA A 122 -23.62 -23.78 -15.27
CA ALA A 122 -23.09 -24.00 -16.62
C ALA A 122 -22.84 -25.48 -16.90
N SER A 123 -22.30 -26.25 -15.96
CA SER A 123 -22.07 -27.69 -16.08
C SER A 123 -23.36 -28.47 -16.25
N VAL A 124 -24.40 -28.15 -15.44
CA VAL A 124 -25.73 -28.81 -15.54
C VAL A 124 -26.40 -28.47 -16.88
N LEU A 125 -26.35 -27.24 -17.34
CA LEU A 125 -26.89 -26.84 -18.64
C LEU A 125 -26.14 -27.51 -19.80
N PHE A 126 -24.81 -27.57 -19.72
CA PHE A 126 -24.00 -28.24 -20.73
C PHE A 126 -24.33 -29.72 -20.81
N PHE A 127 -24.46 -30.40 -19.66
CA PHE A 127 -24.88 -31.80 -19.60
C PHE A 127 -26.27 -31.99 -20.19
N TYR A 128 -27.24 -31.12 -19.87
CA TYR A 128 -28.60 -31.18 -20.41
C TYR A 128 -28.65 -31.13 -21.95
N PHE A 129 -27.79 -30.32 -22.59
CA PHE A 129 -27.77 -30.19 -24.06
C PHE A 129 -26.88 -31.21 -24.76
N THR A 130 -25.81 -31.69 -24.12
CA THR A 130 -24.78 -32.51 -24.78
C THR A 130 -24.75 -33.97 -24.29
N GLY A 131 -25.30 -34.24 -23.11
CA GLY A 131 -25.15 -35.52 -22.41
C GLY A 131 -23.74 -35.77 -21.84
N ILE A 132 -22.83 -34.81 -21.93
CA ILE A 132 -21.43 -34.95 -21.47
C ILE A 132 -21.32 -34.28 -20.08
N ASN A 133 -20.90 -35.07 -19.08
CA ASN A 133 -20.64 -34.55 -17.73
C ASN A 133 -19.24 -33.94 -17.64
N ILE A 134 -19.17 -32.63 -17.51
CA ILE A 134 -17.91 -31.86 -17.33
C ILE A 134 -17.75 -31.25 -15.94
N ASP A 135 -18.69 -31.51 -15.00
CA ASP A 135 -18.77 -30.83 -13.70
C ASP A 135 -17.48 -30.97 -12.88
N GLY A 136 -16.89 -32.16 -12.82
CA GLY A 136 -15.63 -32.39 -12.12
C GLY A 136 -14.46 -31.58 -12.70
N TYR A 137 -14.35 -31.47 -14.04
CA TYR A 137 -13.29 -30.70 -14.68
C TYR A 137 -13.44 -29.20 -14.50
N VAL A 138 -14.67 -28.70 -14.66
CA VAL A 138 -15.00 -27.29 -14.41
C VAL A 138 -14.79 -26.96 -12.94
N GLY A 139 -15.22 -27.84 -12.03
CA GLY A 139 -14.99 -27.71 -10.59
C GLY A 139 -13.52 -27.61 -10.21
N LEU A 140 -12.63 -28.40 -10.85
CA LEU A 140 -11.17 -28.30 -10.66
C LEU A 140 -10.65 -26.90 -11.05
N GLY A 141 -11.03 -26.42 -12.24
CA GLY A 141 -10.60 -25.11 -12.70
C GLY A 141 -11.05 -23.98 -11.77
N VAL A 142 -12.33 -24.02 -11.37
CA VAL A 142 -12.92 -23.02 -10.48
C VAL A 142 -12.31 -23.04 -9.08
N SER A 143 -12.08 -24.24 -8.52
CA SER A 143 -11.47 -24.35 -7.18
C SER A 143 -10.06 -23.72 -7.13
N LEU A 144 -9.26 -23.89 -8.19
CA LEU A 144 -7.95 -23.22 -8.30
C LEU A 144 -8.08 -21.70 -8.36
N VAL A 145 -9.06 -21.18 -9.09
CA VAL A 145 -9.33 -19.73 -9.16
C VAL A 145 -9.74 -19.18 -7.79
N VAL A 146 -10.60 -19.88 -7.06
CA VAL A 146 -11.04 -19.47 -5.71
C VAL A 146 -9.86 -19.49 -4.72
N MET A 147 -9.03 -20.54 -4.76
CA MET A 147 -7.83 -20.62 -3.92
C MET A 147 -6.85 -19.50 -4.23
N TRP A 148 -6.64 -19.19 -5.51
CA TRP A 148 -5.78 -18.08 -5.93
C TRP A 148 -6.31 -16.73 -5.44
N ALA A 149 -7.62 -16.51 -5.52
CA ALA A 149 -8.25 -15.31 -4.99
C ALA A 149 -8.05 -15.19 -3.47
N GLY A 150 -8.22 -16.29 -2.71
CA GLY A 150 -7.95 -16.32 -1.27
C GLY A 150 -6.50 -15.97 -0.92
N ILE A 151 -5.53 -16.47 -1.68
CA ILE A 151 -4.10 -16.12 -1.53
C ILE A 151 -3.89 -14.61 -1.80
N GLY A 152 -4.54 -14.07 -2.83
CA GLY A 152 -4.48 -12.64 -3.14
C GLY A 152 -4.98 -11.79 -1.97
N ILE A 153 -6.14 -12.11 -1.41
CA ILE A 153 -6.71 -11.42 -0.24
C ILE A 153 -5.75 -11.49 0.95
N ALA A 154 -5.20 -12.68 1.24
CA ALA A 154 -4.26 -12.87 2.34
C ALA A 154 -3.03 -11.97 2.16
N LYS A 155 -2.48 -11.91 0.94
CA LYS A 155 -1.35 -11.05 0.61
C LYS A 155 -1.69 -9.57 0.82
N ASP A 156 -2.78 -9.09 0.22
CA ASP A 156 -3.21 -7.69 0.30
C ASP A 156 -3.50 -7.25 1.75
N THR A 157 -3.93 -8.21 2.58
CA THR A 157 -4.21 -7.98 4.01
C THR A 157 -2.95 -7.96 4.87
N LEU A 158 -1.95 -8.77 4.52
CA LEU A 158 -0.66 -8.83 5.23
C LEU A 158 0.24 -7.65 4.89
N GLU A 159 0.18 -7.13 3.67
CA GLU A 159 1.04 -6.06 3.19
C GLU A 159 1.02 -4.81 4.11
N PRO A 160 -0.14 -4.26 4.55
CA PRO A 160 -0.18 -3.16 5.50
C PRO A 160 0.36 -3.50 6.91
N LEU A 161 0.33 -4.78 7.29
CA LEU A 161 0.86 -5.24 8.59
C LEU A 161 2.39 -5.35 8.59
N ILE A 162 2.97 -5.75 7.44
CA ILE A 162 4.42 -5.85 7.24
C ILE A 162 5.03 -4.46 7.04
N GLY A 163 4.33 -3.57 6.33
CA GLY A 163 4.77 -2.22 5.99
C GLY A 163 4.70 -2.01 4.48
N ALA A 164 3.56 -1.50 4.00
CA ALA A 164 3.39 -1.12 2.61
C ALA A 164 4.09 0.22 2.32
N PRO A 165 4.64 0.42 1.12
CA PRO A 165 5.15 1.72 0.72
C PRO A 165 4.02 2.75 0.65
N VAL A 166 4.35 4.02 0.81
CA VAL A 166 3.37 5.12 0.76
C VAL A 166 2.81 5.25 -0.66
N ASP A 167 1.48 5.32 -0.77
CA ASP A 167 0.82 5.60 -2.05
C ASP A 167 1.21 6.99 -2.56
N PRO A 168 1.60 7.15 -3.83
CA PRO A 168 2.02 8.43 -4.38
C PRO A 168 0.97 9.54 -4.25
N GLN A 169 -0.33 9.22 -4.27
CA GLN A 169 -1.39 10.20 -4.07
C GLN A 169 -1.48 10.64 -2.61
N VAL A 170 -1.25 9.72 -1.67
CA VAL A 170 -1.19 10.03 -0.23
C VAL A 170 0.05 10.88 0.05
N TYR A 171 1.21 10.50 -0.52
CA TYR A 171 2.42 11.31 -0.45
C TYR A 171 2.16 12.75 -0.89
N LYS A 172 1.67 12.91 -2.13
CA LYS A 172 1.40 14.22 -2.69
C LYS A 172 0.42 15.03 -1.84
N LYS A 173 -0.63 14.39 -1.33
CA LYS A 173 -1.64 15.07 -0.50
C LYS A 173 -1.04 15.60 0.80
N ILE A 174 -0.15 14.85 1.45
CA ILE A 174 0.49 15.27 2.71
C ILE A 174 1.57 16.31 2.43
N SER A 175 2.40 16.12 1.41
CA SER A 175 3.43 17.08 1.00
C SER A 175 2.82 18.42 0.60
N ASP A 176 1.84 18.45 -0.30
CA ASP A 176 1.10 19.67 -0.70
C ASP A 176 0.44 20.36 0.52
N PHE A 177 -0.01 19.57 1.51
CA PHE A 177 -0.59 20.11 2.74
C PHE A 177 0.45 20.78 3.60
N VAL A 178 1.62 20.20 3.78
CA VAL A 178 2.73 20.75 4.57
C VAL A 178 3.30 21.99 3.89
N GLU A 179 3.56 21.92 2.59
CA GLU A 179 4.20 22.98 1.82
C GLU A 179 3.33 24.23 1.56
N LYS A 180 2.03 24.15 1.82
CA LYS A 180 1.15 25.33 1.66
C LYS A 180 1.35 26.43 2.72
N TYR A 181 2.09 26.13 3.80
CA TYR A 181 2.28 27.07 4.90
C TYR A 181 3.50 27.95 4.67
N ASP A 182 3.34 29.26 4.86
CA ASP A 182 4.44 30.21 4.80
C ASP A 182 5.52 29.86 5.83
N GLY A 183 6.77 29.81 5.38
CA GLY A 183 7.91 29.42 6.20
C GLY A 183 8.36 27.98 5.98
N ILE A 184 7.65 27.18 5.19
CA ILE A 184 8.09 25.87 4.72
C ILE A 184 8.47 25.97 3.25
N LEU A 185 9.67 25.54 2.90
CA LEU A 185 10.26 25.65 1.57
C LEU A 185 10.09 24.38 0.73
N GLY A 186 10.00 23.24 1.40
CA GLY A 186 9.84 21.93 0.79
C GLY A 186 9.61 20.86 1.83
N SER A 187 9.31 19.63 1.38
CA SER A 187 9.16 18.48 2.25
C SER A 187 9.67 17.20 1.60
N HIS A 188 10.22 16.29 2.42
CA HIS A 188 10.77 15.01 1.97
C HIS A 188 10.65 13.95 3.07
N ASP A 189 11.10 12.73 2.79
CA ASP A 189 11.16 11.58 3.71
C ASP A 189 9.88 11.29 4.48
N LEU A 190 8.75 11.34 3.75
CA LEU A 190 7.48 10.97 4.33
C LEU A 190 7.43 9.47 4.61
N ILE A 191 7.23 9.12 5.87
CA ILE A 191 6.93 7.77 6.34
C ILE A 191 5.50 7.74 6.87
N VAL A 192 4.70 6.77 6.44
CA VAL A 192 3.32 6.60 6.92
C VAL A 192 3.14 5.23 7.54
N HIS A 193 2.70 5.19 8.78
CA HIS A 193 2.34 3.97 9.50
C HIS A 193 0.82 3.85 9.59
N ASN A 194 0.29 2.74 9.06
CA ASN A 194 -1.13 2.46 9.11
C ASN A 194 -1.49 1.62 10.35
N TYR A 195 -2.43 2.12 11.14
CA TYR A 195 -2.96 1.44 12.33
C TYR A 195 -4.42 0.99 12.17
N GLY A 196 -4.86 0.82 10.92
CA GLY A 196 -6.22 0.41 10.56
C GLY A 196 -6.96 1.51 9.79
N PRO A 197 -8.18 1.23 9.32
CA PRO A 197 -8.97 2.21 8.56
C PRO A 197 -9.14 3.52 9.32
N GLY A 198 -8.80 4.62 8.65
CA GLY A 198 -8.93 5.97 9.20
C GLY A 198 -7.97 6.32 10.34
N ARG A 199 -6.94 5.51 10.61
CA ARG A 199 -5.93 5.76 11.64
C ARG A 199 -4.54 5.62 11.05
N SER A 200 -3.89 6.74 10.81
CA SER A 200 -2.50 6.77 10.33
C SER A 200 -1.66 7.72 11.17
N MET A 201 -0.40 7.35 11.35
CA MET A 201 0.64 8.22 11.88
C MET A 201 1.66 8.43 10.78
N ALA A 202 2.19 9.63 10.68
CA ALA A 202 3.19 9.95 9.69
C ALA A 202 4.31 10.80 10.29
N SER A 203 5.49 10.64 9.75
CA SER A 203 6.60 11.59 9.94
C SER A 203 7.05 12.11 8.58
N ILE A 204 7.40 13.37 8.52
CA ILE A 204 7.89 14.05 7.33
C ILE A 204 8.96 15.04 7.74
N HIS A 205 9.91 15.28 6.85
CA HIS A 205 10.87 16.34 6.99
C HIS A 205 10.35 17.60 6.28
N ALA A 206 10.52 18.77 6.90
CA ALA A 206 10.14 20.05 6.32
C ALA A 206 11.37 20.99 6.30
N GLU A 207 11.71 21.44 5.10
CA GLU A 207 12.75 22.44 4.90
C GLU A 207 12.27 23.82 5.35
N VAL A 208 13.02 24.44 6.27
CA VAL A 208 12.76 25.79 6.77
C VAL A 208 14.00 26.68 6.58
N PRO A 209 13.85 28.00 6.38
CA PRO A 209 15.02 28.88 6.26
C PRO A 209 15.87 28.87 7.52
N ASN A 210 17.20 28.72 7.37
CA ASN A 210 18.14 28.69 8.49
C ASN A 210 18.34 30.05 9.21
N ASP A 211 17.92 31.13 8.58
CA ASP A 211 18.03 32.51 9.10
C ASP A 211 16.77 32.99 9.86
N VAL A 212 15.72 32.16 9.94
CA VAL A 212 14.54 32.44 10.72
C VAL A 212 14.74 31.93 12.16
N ASN A 213 14.17 32.68 13.13
CA ASN A 213 14.22 32.26 14.52
C ASN A 213 13.54 30.89 14.68
N ILE A 214 14.20 29.96 15.37
CA ILE A 214 13.73 28.60 15.58
C ILE A 214 12.36 28.54 16.25
N GLU A 215 12.05 29.48 17.16
CA GLU A 215 10.73 29.55 17.82
C GLU A 215 9.64 29.88 16.80
N THR A 216 9.92 30.77 15.86
CA THR A 216 8.97 31.14 14.78
C THR A 216 8.75 29.98 13.84
N SER A 217 9.81 29.28 13.42
CA SER A 217 9.70 28.08 12.57
C SER A 217 8.91 26.99 13.30
N HIS A 218 9.18 26.76 14.58
CA HIS A 218 8.49 25.77 15.40
C HIS A 218 6.99 26.09 15.55
N GLU A 219 6.61 27.37 15.67
CA GLU A 219 5.20 27.76 15.73
C GLU A 219 4.43 27.41 14.46
N VAL A 220 5.08 27.55 13.28
CA VAL A 220 4.51 27.13 12.00
C VAL A 220 4.34 25.62 11.99
N ILE A 221 5.38 24.86 12.33
CA ILE A 221 5.35 23.39 12.37
C ILE A 221 4.24 22.87 13.29
N ASP A 222 4.17 23.38 14.51
CA ASP A 222 3.15 23.00 15.51
C ASP A 222 1.72 23.26 15.01
N ARG A 223 1.53 24.34 14.24
CA ARG A 223 0.25 24.63 13.58
C ARG A 223 -0.06 23.60 12.50
N VAL A 224 0.92 23.24 11.66
CA VAL A 224 0.75 22.25 10.60
C VAL A 224 0.41 20.88 11.18
N GLU A 225 1.09 20.46 12.23
CA GLU A 225 0.82 19.17 12.91
C GLU A 225 -0.61 19.11 13.47
N ARG A 226 -1.08 20.18 14.15
CA ARG A 226 -2.46 20.26 14.65
C ARG A 226 -3.49 20.23 13.53
N GLU A 227 -3.28 21.03 12.50
CA GLU A 227 -4.23 21.09 11.38
C GLU A 227 -4.21 19.81 10.53
N ALA A 228 -3.08 19.09 10.44
CA ALA A 228 -3.01 17.79 9.79
C ALA A 228 -3.92 16.76 10.49
N LEU A 229 -3.93 16.78 11.82
CA LEU A 229 -4.85 15.92 12.58
C LEU A 229 -6.31 16.27 12.32
N GLU A 230 -6.65 17.56 12.29
CA GLU A 230 -8.03 18.03 12.11
C GLU A 230 -8.53 17.84 10.67
N GLN A 231 -7.70 18.17 9.66
CA GLN A 231 -8.12 18.20 8.25
C GLN A 231 -7.87 16.89 7.51
N LEU A 232 -6.79 16.16 7.86
CA LEU A 232 -6.40 14.93 7.20
C LEU A 232 -6.71 13.67 8.04
N GLY A 233 -6.95 13.83 9.36
CA GLY A 233 -7.10 12.69 10.29
C GLY A 233 -5.79 11.93 10.50
N ILE A 234 -4.64 12.56 10.26
CA ILE A 234 -3.30 11.97 10.36
C ILE A 234 -2.56 12.61 11.53
N MET A 235 -2.08 11.79 12.45
CA MET A 235 -1.13 12.25 13.46
C MET A 235 0.24 12.43 12.79
N LEU A 236 0.55 13.69 12.45
CA LEU A 236 1.78 14.06 11.77
C LEU A 236 2.82 14.53 12.78
N VAL A 237 4.07 14.10 12.58
CA VAL A 237 5.26 14.61 13.26
C VAL A 237 6.20 15.15 12.21
N ILE A 238 6.63 16.40 12.37
CA ILE A 238 7.47 17.09 11.40
C ILE A 238 8.86 17.32 11.98
N HIS A 239 9.87 16.78 11.30
CA HIS A 239 11.26 17.12 11.55
C HIS A 239 11.62 18.39 10.77
N MET A 240 12.18 19.37 11.45
CA MET A 240 12.62 20.63 10.81
C MET A 240 14.03 20.50 10.28
N ASP A 241 14.22 20.75 8.98
CA ASP A 241 15.54 20.80 8.33
C ASP A 241 15.87 22.24 7.94
N PRO A 242 16.76 22.91 8.68
CA PRO A 242 17.21 24.25 8.34
C PRO A 242 18.05 24.24 7.06
N VAL A 243 17.60 24.93 6.02
CA VAL A 243 18.30 25.03 4.73
C VAL A 243 18.81 26.45 4.51
N GLU A 244 19.96 26.55 3.84
CA GLU A 244 20.55 27.84 3.46
C GLU A 244 19.75 28.47 2.31
N THR A 245 19.38 29.75 2.48
CA THR A 245 18.58 30.50 1.51
C THR A 245 19.25 31.76 0.98
N LYS A 246 20.39 32.19 1.57
CA LYS A 246 21.03 33.48 1.28
C LYS A 246 22.47 33.38 0.81
N ASP A 247 23.21 32.37 1.24
CA ASP A 247 24.60 32.21 0.83
C ASP A 247 24.68 31.72 -0.64
N GLU A 248 24.99 32.62 -1.54
CA GLU A 248 25.11 32.35 -2.97
C GLU A 248 26.10 31.22 -3.27
N HIS A 249 27.17 31.05 -2.50
CA HIS A 249 28.15 30.00 -2.70
C HIS A 249 27.56 28.62 -2.38
N VAL A 250 26.73 28.51 -1.33
CA VAL A 250 26.05 27.28 -0.95
C VAL A 250 24.99 26.92 -1.99
N LEU A 251 24.19 27.91 -2.42
CA LEU A 251 23.15 27.73 -3.43
C LEU A 251 23.73 27.31 -4.79
N GLU A 252 24.81 27.95 -5.23
CA GLU A 252 25.51 27.55 -6.46
C GLU A 252 26.11 26.14 -6.36
N ALA A 253 26.67 25.77 -5.21
CA ALA A 253 27.20 24.42 -5.00
C ALA A 253 26.08 23.37 -5.07
N LYS A 254 24.92 23.62 -4.41
CA LYS A 254 23.72 22.75 -4.48
C LYS A 254 23.26 22.59 -5.94
N GLU A 255 23.12 23.69 -6.68
CA GLU A 255 22.69 23.65 -8.07
C GLU A 255 23.64 22.85 -8.96
N LYS A 256 24.97 22.96 -8.73
CA LYS A 256 25.97 22.18 -9.46
C LYS A 256 25.82 20.68 -9.18
N VAL A 257 25.59 20.28 -7.92
CA VAL A 257 25.34 18.89 -7.55
C VAL A 257 24.07 18.37 -8.24
N GLU A 258 22.96 19.12 -8.17
CA GLU A 258 21.71 18.74 -8.81
C GLU A 258 21.84 18.61 -10.35
N LYS A 259 22.57 19.50 -11.00
CA LYS A 259 22.82 19.41 -12.45
C LYS A 259 23.61 18.15 -12.82
N VAL A 260 24.63 17.80 -12.02
CA VAL A 260 25.40 16.57 -12.22
C VAL A 260 24.50 15.34 -12.09
N LEU A 261 23.67 15.29 -11.05
CA LEU A 261 22.77 14.18 -10.81
C LEU A 261 21.75 14.01 -11.93
N ARG A 262 21.08 15.11 -12.33
CA ARG A 262 20.08 15.08 -13.43
C ARG A 262 20.70 14.65 -14.77
N ALA A 263 21.98 14.98 -15.00
CA ALA A 263 22.70 14.53 -16.19
C ALA A 263 23.07 13.04 -16.14
N MET A 264 23.24 12.47 -14.94
CA MET A 264 23.53 11.04 -14.74
C MET A 264 22.28 10.19 -14.83
N ASP A 265 21.24 10.55 -14.08
CA ASP A 265 19.93 9.88 -14.08
C ASP A 265 18.86 10.83 -13.51
N PRO A 266 17.80 11.15 -14.27
CA PRO A 266 16.70 12.01 -13.81
C PRO A 266 15.94 11.49 -12.56
N LYS A 267 16.11 10.21 -12.20
CA LYS A 267 15.50 9.58 -11.03
C LYS A 267 16.24 9.87 -9.73
N LEU A 268 17.45 10.44 -9.81
CA LEU A 268 18.25 10.81 -8.65
C LEU A 268 17.82 12.18 -8.14
N SER A 269 17.73 12.30 -6.82
CA SER A 269 17.49 13.58 -6.14
C SER A 269 18.32 13.69 -4.88
N ILE A 270 18.47 14.90 -4.37
CA ILE A 270 19.14 15.16 -3.09
C ILE A 270 18.26 16.01 -2.19
N HIS A 271 18.47 15.85 -0.89
CA HIS A 271 17.98 16.73 0.16
C HIS A 271 19.03 16.89 1.25
N ASP A 272 18.78 17.70 2.26
CA ASP A 272 19.68 18.00 3.38
C ASP A 272 21.07 18.51 2.94
N PHE A 273 21.07 19.31 1.86
CA PHE A 273 22.35 19.83 1.34
C PHE A 273 22.95 20.86 2.30
N ARG A 274 24.18 20.60 2.72
CA ARG A 274 24.99 21.48 3.56
C ARG A 274 26.41 21.61 3.01
N MET A 275 26.97 22.79 3.12
CA MET A 275 28.36 23.06 2.76
C MET A 275 29.16 23.51 3.99
N VAL A 276 30.23 22.82 4.27
CA VAL A 276 31.16 23.19 5.34
C VAL A 276 32.44 23.69 4.69
N PRO A 277 32.67 25.05 4.65
CA PRO A 277 33.82 25.62 4.03
C PRO A 277 35.08 25.39 4.88
N GLY A 278 36.19 25.15 4.21
CA GLY A 278 37.54 25.05 4.80
C GLY A 278 38.60 25.63 3.85
N THR A 279 39.79 25.85 4.34
CA THR A 279 40.89 26.43 3.53
C THR A 279 41.33 25.49 2.41
N ASP A 280 41.56 24.22 2.75
CA ASP A 280 42.13 23.22 1.83
C ASP A 280 41.06 22.24 1.32
N GLN A 281 39.92 22.18 1.98
CA GLN A 281 38.83 21.24 1.68
C GLN A 281 37.48 21.89 1.97
N ILE A 282 36.50 21.65 1.09
CA ILE A 282 35.10 22.07 1.24
C ILE A 282 34.27 20.81 1.26
N ASN A 283 33.59 20.53 2.38
CA ASN A 283 32.73 19.38 2.48
C ASN A 283 31.30 19.71 1.98
N LEU A 284 30.86 18.97 0.99
CA LEU A 284 29.47 18.96 0.50
C LEU A 284 28.80 17.75 1.12
N ILE A 285 27.84 18.00 2.02
CA ILE A 285 27.12 16.98 2.78
C ILE A 285 25.69 16.97 2.29
N PHE A 286 25.20 15.81 1.85
CA PHE A 286 23.82 15.67 1.38
C PHE A 286 23.39 14.21 1.35
N ASP A 287 22.10 14.01 1.36
CA ASP A 287 21.49 12.72 1.23
C ASP A 287 21.03 12.51 -0.22
N LEU A 288 21.42 11.36 -0.79
CA LEU A 288 21.19 10.98 -2.17
C LEU A 288 20.09 9.92 -2.23
N VAL A 289 18.94 10.29 -2.77
CA VAL A 289 17.84 9.35 -2.99
C VAL A 289 18.07 8.58 -4.28
N VAL A 290 18.06 7.25 -4.17
CA VAL A 290 18.24 6.35 -5.31
C VAL A 290 17.05 5.39 -5.47
N PRO A 291 16.74 4.94 -6.70
CA PRO A 291 15.75 3.90 -6.95
C PRO A 291 16.08 2.58 -6.21
N PHE A 292 15.03 1.84 -5.80
CA PHE A 292 15.17 0.55 -5.11
C PHE A 292 15.94 -0.49 -5.90
N GLU A 293 15.88 -0.43 -7.23
CA GLU A 293 16.54 -1.35 -8.16
C GLU A 293 18.06 -1.20 -8.19
N TYR A 294 18.60 -0.12 -7.58
CA TYR A 294 20.04 0.13 -7.60
C TYR A 294 20.74 -0.69 -6.52
N ASP A 295 21.54 -1.66 -6.97
CA ASP A 295 22.40 -2.47 -6.10
C ASP A 295 23.56 -1.63 -5.52
N GLN A 296 24.26 -2.19 -4.55
CA GLN A 296 25.37 -1.52 -3.88
C GLN A 296 26.47 -1.10 -4.87
N LYS A 297 26.74 -1.91 -5.90
CA LYS A 297 27.78 -1.59 -6.89
C LYS A 297 27.42 -0.36 -7.71
N LYS A 298 26.13 -0.23 -8.10
CA LYS A 298 25.64 0.92 -8.83
C LYS A 298 25.63 2.16 -7.95
N GLN A 299 25.27 2.05 -6.67
CA GLN A 299 25.34 3.15 -5.70
C GLN A 299 26.77 3.65 -5.51
N ASP A 300 27.74 2.74 -5.32
CA ASP A 300 29.15 3.10 -5.16
C ASP A 300 29.72 3.74 -6.45
N HIS A 301 29.30 3.27 -7.61
CA HIS A 301 29.66 3.87 -8.90
C HIS A 301 29.13 5.29 -9.01
N ILE A 302 27.86 5.53 -8.66
CA ILE A 302 27.23 6.86 -8.69
C ILE A 302 27.97 7.81 -7.72
N ARG A 303 28.22 7.38 -6.47
CA ARG A 303 28.96 8.19 -5.48
C ARG A 303 30.32 8.59 -6.02
N SER A 304 31.07 7.64 -6.59
CA SER A 304 32.39 7.89 -7.15
C SER A 304 32.34 8.84 -8.36
N ALA A 305 31.34 8.68 -9.22
CA ALA A 305 31.16 9.53 -10.38
C ALA A 305 30.78 10.97 -9.99
N ILE A 306 29.87 11.15 -9.02
CA ILE A 306 29.51 12.46 -8.46
C ILE A 306 30.76 13.15 -7.93
N MET A 307 31.54 12.48 -7.07
CA MET A 307 32.79 13.00 -6.51
C MET A 307 33.75 13.43 -7.61
N GLY A 308 33.98 12.56 -8.61
CA GLY A 308 34.91 12.85 -9.71
C GLY A 308 34.51 14.08 -10.53
N VAL A 309 33.21 14.23 -10.83
CA VAL A 309 32.73 15.40 -11.59
C VAL A 309 32.81 16.69 -10.77
N LEU A 310 32.44 16.63 -9.48
CA LEU A 310 32.49 17.81 -8.61
C LEU A 310 33.94 18.29 -8.34
N GLN A 311 34.90 17.37 -8.23
CA GLN A 311 36.33 17.70 -8.10
C GLN A 311 36.94 18.32 -9.36
N ILE A 312 36.33 18.10 -10.54
CA ILE A 312 36.73 18.84 -11.75
C ILE A 312 36.28 20.31 -11.66
N VAL A 313 35.13 20.57 -11.00
CA VAL A 313 34.61 21.94 -10.81
C VAL A 313 35.42 22.70 -9.77
N ASP A 314 35.68 22.09 -8.63
CA ASP A 314 36.57 22.59 -7.59
C ASP A 314 37.31 21.42 -6.92
N PRO A 315 38.65 21.32 -7.06
CA PRO A 315 39.42 20.22 -6.46
C PRO A 315 39.33 20.11 -4.93
N ARG A 316 38.86 21.15 -4.25
CA ARG A 316 38.64 21.16 -2.79
C ARG A 316 37.37 20.47 -2.38
N TYR A 317 36.44 20.22 -3.31
CA TYR A 317 35.15 19.54 -2.97
C TYR A 317 35.38 18.11 -2.53
N GLN A 318 34.83 17.79 -1.36
CA GLN A 318 34.74 16.45 -0.79
C GLN A 318 33.27 16.17 -0.48
N CYS A 319 32.73 15.09 -1.04
CA CYS A 319 31.34 14.74 -0.82
C CYS A 319 31.19 13.75 0.33
N VAL A 320 30.33 14.08 1.28
CA VAL A 320 29.83 13.18 2.32
C VAL A 320 28.39 12.84 1.95
N ILE A 321 28.21 11.66 1.37
CA ILE A 321 26.94 11.25 0.77
C ILE A 321 26.34 10.10 1.59
N THR A 322 25.18 10.33 2.19
CA THR A 322 24.30 9.28 2.68
C THR A 322 23.44 8.81 1.52
N VAL A 323 23.29 7.50 1.31
CA VAL A 323 22.43 6.97 0.24
C VAL A 323 21.14 6.45 0.86
N GLU A 324 20.03 6.95 0.36
CA GLU A 324 18.71 6.63 0.86
C GLU A 324 17.79 6.11 -0.25
N ARG A 325 16.67 5.53 0.15
CA ARG A 325 15.62 5.03 -0.74
C ARG A 325 14.30 5.67 -0.37
N SER A 326 13.56 6.10 -1.37
CA SER A 326 12.22 6.66 -1.15
C SER A 326 11.28 5.63 -0.52
N TYR A 327 10.52 6.03 0.48
CA TYR A 327 9.43 5.23 1.07
C TYR A 327 8.14 5.25 0.23
N VAL A 328 8.15 6.01 -0.88
CA VAL A 328 6.99 6.12 -1.79
C VAL A 328 7.01 4.98 -2.80
N ALA A 329 5.83 4.40 -3.06
CA ALA A 329 5.69 3.39 -4.10
C ALA A 329 6.11 3.97 -5.46
N SER A 330 6.91 3.23 -6.21
CA SER A 330 7.17 3.58 -7.62
C SER A 330 5.84 3.67 -8.35
N ALA A 331 5.64 4.73 -9.14
CA ALA A 331 4.47 4.81 -10.02
C ALA A 331 4.44 3.52 -10.85
N LYS A 332 3.35 2.75 -10.79
CA LYS A 332 3.18 1.59 -11.66
C LYS A 332 3.25 2.13 -13.09
N GLU A 333 4.33 1.80 -13.80
CA GLU A 333 4.36 1.98 -15.24
C GLU A 333 3.14 1.27 -15.78
N GLY A 334 2.23 2.03 -16.41
CA GLY A 334 0.94 1.55 -16.84
C GLY A 334 1.10 0.35 -17.77
N VAL A 335 0.45 -0.76 -17.42
CA VAL A 335 0.14 -1.87 -18.33
C VAL A 335 -1.13 -1.53 -19.08
#